data_3b4e417a5a52df1b923ef40898390322
#
_entry.id   3b4e417a5a52df1b923ef40898390322
#
_cell.length_a   1.000
_cell.length_b   1.000
_cell.length_c   1.000
_cell.angle_alpha   90.00
_cell.angle_beta   90.00
_cell.angle_gamma   90.00
#
_symmetry.space_group_name_H-M   'P 1'
#
loop_
_entity.id
_entity.type
_entity.pdbx_description
1 polymer ?
#
loop_
_entity_poly.entity_id
_entity_poly.type
_entity_poly.pdbx_seq_one_letter_code
_entity_poly.pdbx_strand_id
1 'polypeptide(L)'
;GGYMSAMPQKPEIQNEKPNATLEALLRGYVVASIGTRGRTLKDGEKFIGKAPAAIVDLKAAVRYLKFNDKFMPGDANKIISNGTSAGGAMSALLGTSANAKEYEPYLKELGAAKADDQIYAASIYCPVTNLEHEDEAYEWMFGDLDKFERIDFSSLDAASFNDRSKKPKMITGELNATQKELSRE
;
A
#
# COMPACT_ATOMS: atom_id res chain seq x y z
N GLY A 1 -0.16 -3.81 4.17
CA GLY A 1 -1.61 -3.94 3.92
C GLY A 1 -2.42 -2.82 4.55
N GLY A 2 -3.72 -2.68 4.15
CA GLY A 2 -4.65 -1.73 4.76
C GLY A 2 -4.30 -0.25 4.59
N TYR A 3 -3.49 0.11 3.61
CA TYR A 3 -3.01 1.48 3.38
C TYR A 3 -2.30 2.12 4.59
N MET A 4 -1.72 1.29 5.46
CA MET A 4 -0.92 1.75 6.59
C MET A 4 0.45 2.24 6.13
N SER A 5 1.08 3.10 6.93
CA SER A 5 2.47 3.49 6.68
C SER A 5 3.37 2.27 6.60
N ALA A 6 4.26 2.26 5.64
CA ALA A 6 5.22 1.18 5.44
C ALA A 6 6.64 1.67 5.69
N MET A 7 7.40 0.85 6.41
CA MET A 7 8.84 1.01 6.53
C MET A 7 9.54 0.07 5.54
N PRO A 8 10.73 0.44 5.03
CA PRO A 8 11.52 -0.47 4.21
C PRO A 8 11.78 -1.79 4.92
N GLN A 9 11.56 -2.90 4.24
CA GLN A 9 11.82 -4.23 4.76
C GLN A 9 13.25 -4.67 4.44
N LYS A 10 13.91 -5.25 5.44
CA LYS A 10 15.20 -5.91 5.25
C LYS A 10 14.98 -7.35 4.75
N PRO A 11 15.95 -7.92 4.00
CA PRO A 11 15.93 -9.34 3.69
C PRO A 11 16.14 -10.15 4.97
N GLU A 12 15.21 -11.02 5.30
CA GLU A 12 15.26 -11.82 6.54
C GLU A 12 14.44 -13.12 6.42
N ILE A 13 14.72 -14.05 7.31
CA ILE A 13 13.92 -15.26 7.49
C ILE A 13 12.88 -14.97 8.58
N GLN A 14 11.61 -15.10 8.23
CA GLN A 14 10.47 -14.95 9.13
C GLN A 14 9.69 -16.25 9.19
N ASN A 15 9.48 -16.80 10.37
CA ASN A 15 8.77 -18.09 10.55
C ASN A 15 9.34 -19.21 9.65
N GLU A 16 10.65 -19.38 9.67
CA GLU A 16 11.42 -20.38 8.92
C GLU A 16 11.33 -20.24 7.38
N LYS A 17 10.82 -19.12 6.88
CA LYS A 17 10.72 -18.84 5.44
C LYS A 17 11.36 -17.50 5.11
N PRO A 18 11.97 -17.36 3.93
CA PRO A 18 12.43 -16.07 3.47
C PRO A 18 11.24 -15.12 3.28
N ASN A 19 11.39 -13.87 3.69
CA ASN A 19 10.41 -12.84 3.32
C ASN A 19 10.53 -12.50 1.83
N ALA A 20 9.55 -11.76 1.28
CA ALA A 20 9.50 -11.44 -0.15
C ALA A 20 10.78 -10.73 -0.66
N THR A 21 11.39 -9.90 0.17
CA THR A 21 12.64 -9.21 -0.16
C THR A 21 13.80 -10.21 -0.33
N LEU A 22 13.97 -11.12 0.62
CA LEU A 22 15.01 -12.14 0.56
C LEU A 22 14.76 -13.12 -0.59
N GLU A 23 13.52 -13.54 -0.79
CA GLU A 23 13.15 -14.44 -1.88
C GLU A 23 13.48 -13.85 -3.26
N ALA A 24 13.19 -12.57 -3.48
CA ALA A 24 13.52 -11.90 -4.73
C ALA A 24 15.05 -11.78 -4.93
N LEU A 25 15.79 -11.43 -3.89
CA LEU A 25 17.26 -11.38 -3.94
C LEU A 25 17.87 -12.75 -4.24
N LEU A 26 17.37 -13.84 -3.65
CA LEU A 26 17.82 -15.21 -3.94
C LEU A 26 17.57 -15.63 -5.38
N ARG A 27 16.63 -15.00 -6.06
CA ARG A 27 16.33 -15.21 -7.49
C ARG A 27 17.09 -14.25 -8.41
N GLY A 28 18.01 -13.45 -7.88
CA GLY A 28 18.85 -12.55 -8.66
C GLY A 28 18.23 -11.20 -9.00
N TYR A 29 17.09 -10.85 -8.41
CA TYR A 29 16.51 -9.51 -8.57
C TYR A 29 17.24 -8.48 -7.70
N VAL A 30 17.35 -7.27 -8.20
CA VAL A 30 17.64 -6.10 -7.37
C VAL A 30 16.34 -5.66 -6.69
N VAL A 31 16.36 -5.46 -5.38
CA VAL A 31 15.15 -5.14 -4.62
C VAL A 31 15.24 -3.75 -4.02
N ALA A 32 14.25 -2.92 -4.32
CA ALA A 32 14.00 -1.66 -3.64
C ALA A 32 12.77 -1.79 -2.74
N SER A 33 12.97 -1.79 -1.43
CA SER A 33 11.87 -1.80 -0.47
C SER A 33 11.56 -0.37 -0.05
N ILE A 34 10.40 0.12 -0.45
CA ILE A 34 10.03 1.52 -0.32
C ILE A 34 9.22 1.76 0.94
N GLY A 35 9.64 2.73 1.75
CA GLY A 35 8.81 3.31 2.81
C GLY A 35 7.77 4.24 2.20
N THR A 36 6.53 4.15 2.67
CA THR A 36 5.44 5.03 2.20
C THR A 36 4.66 5.61 3.36
N ARG A 37 4.17 6.82 3.17
CA ARG A 37 3.16 7.39 4.06
C ARG A 37 1.89 6.54 3.95
N GLY A 38 1.17 6.42 5.05
CA GLY A 38 -0.08 5.68 5.11
C GLY A 38 -1.18 6.46 5.82
N ARG A 39 -2.41 6.00 5.67
CA ARG A 39 -3.63 6.71 6.10
C ARG A 39 -3.65 7.15 7.57
N THR A 40 -2.88 6.49 8.43
CA THR A 40 -2.83 6.78 9.87
C THR A 40 -1.64 7.66 10.27
N LEU A 41 -0.75 8.00 9.33
CA LEU A 41 0.42 8.82 9.63
C LEU A 41 0.00 10.25 9.95
N LYS A 42 0.49 10.75 11.07
CA LYS A 42 0.21 12.11 11.54
C LYS A 42 1.51 12.89 11.73
N ASP A 43 1.42 14.19 11.54
CA ASP A 43 2.36 15.19 12.00
C ASP A 43 1.58 16.11 12.96
N GLY A 44 1.84 16.01 14.25
CA GLY A 44 0.96 16.54 15.28
C GLY A 44 -0.45 15.93 15.17
N GLU A 45 -1.46 16.78 15.01
CA GLU A 45 -2.84 16.34 14.82
C GLU A 45 -3.25 16.15 13.35
N LYS A 46 -2.42 16.59 12.42
CA LYS A 46 -2.71 16.57 10.99
C LYS A 46 -2.37 15.21 10.37
N PHE A 47 -3.32 14.59 9.70
CA PHE A 47 -3.03 13.41 8.86
C PHE A 47 -2.27 13.83 7.59
N ILE A 48 -1.08 13.27 7.40
CA ILE A 48 -0.20 13.57 6.27
C ILE A 48 -0.06 12.42 5.26
N GLY A 49 -0.68 11.28 5.56
CA GLY A 49 -0.61 10.08 4.72
C GLY A 49 -1.96 9.67 4.11
N LYS A 50 -2.97 10.57 4.09
CA LYS A 50 -4.21 10.34 3.34
C LYS A 50 -3.95 10.26 1.83
N ALA A 51 -4.88 9.69 1.09
CA ALA A 51 -4.81 9.66 -0.36
C ALA A 51 -4.60 11.11 -0.92
N PRO A 52 -3.72 11.29 -1.91
CA PRO A 52 -2.99 10.28 -2.68
C PRO A 52 -1.57 10.00 -2.18
N ALA A 53 -1.21 10.27 -0.92
CA ALA A 53 0.16 10.27 -0.42
C ALA A 53 0.94 8.97 -0.75
N ALA A 54 0.36 7.79 -0.54
CA ALA A 54 1.05 6.52 -0.76
C ALA A 54 1.46 6.31 -2.23
N ILE A 55 0.56 6.59 -3.18
CA ILE A 55 0.89 6.45 -4.60
C ILE A 55 1.89 7.50 -5.07
N VAL A 56 1.84 8.70 -4.53
CA VAL A 56 2.83 9.77 -4.82
C VAL A 56 4.21 9.35 -4.34
N ASP A 57 4.33 8.75 -3.14
CA ASP A 57 5.60 8.24 -2.62
C ASP A 57 6.18 7.12 -3.51
N LEU A 58 5.34 6.21 -3.99
CA LEU A 58 5.76 5.14 -4.89
C LEU A 58 6.22 5.68 -6.25
N LYS A 59 5.50 6.64 -6.83
CA LYS A 59 5.90 7.31 -8.06
C LYS A 59 7.22 8.06 -7.90
N ALA A 60 7.38 8.77 -6.79
CA ALA A 60 8.63 9.46 -6.47
C ALA A 60 9.80 8.49 -6.34
N ALA A 61 9.58 7.31 -5.76
CA ALA A 61 10.58 6.27 -5.67
C ALA A 61 10.98 5.71 -7.06
N VAL A 62 10.02 5.47 -7.95
CA VAL A 62 10.31 5.05 -9.34
C VAL A 62 11.14 6.12 -10.05
N ARG A 63 10.74 7.40 -9.95
CA ARG A 63 11.50 8.51 -10.52
C ARG A 63 12.92 8.58 -9.96
N TYR A 64 13.10 8.38 -8.67
CA TYR A 64 14.41 8.34 -8.02
C TYR A 64 15.29 7.20 -8.58
N LEU A 65 14.76 5.99 -8.71
CA LEU A 65 15.48 4.85 -9.26
C LEU A 65 15.92 5.11 -10.70
N LYS A 66 15.03 5.61 -11.55
CA LYS A 66 15.34 5.94 -12.94
C LYS A 66 16.37 7.07 -13.06
N PHE A 67 16.23 8.11 -12.25
CA PHE A 67 17.18 9.23 -12.26
C PHE A 67 18.59 8.81 -11.87
N ASN A 68 18.69 7.82 -10.96
CA ASN A 68 19.96 7.32 -10.45
C ASN A 68 20.40 5.98 -11.08
N ASP A 69 19.78 5.53 -12.16
CA ASP A 69 20.02 4.22 -12.77
C ASP A 69 21.50 3.92 -13.03
N LYS A 70 22.26 4.94 -13.47
CA LYS A 70 23.70 4.81 -13.73
C LYS A 70 24.56 4.52 -12.49
N PHE A 71 24.01 4.78 -11.30
CA PHE A 71 24.72 4.65 -10.02
C PHE A 71 24.18 3.49 -9.17
N MET A 72 23.19 2.77 -9.68
CA MET A 72 22.49 1.72 -8.95
C MET A 72 22.59 0.39 -9.72
N PRO A 73 22.60 -0.76 -9.05
CA PRO A 73 22.54 -2.04 -9.72
C PRO A 73 21.16 -2.26 -10.37
N GLY A 74 21.15 -3.03 -11.46
CA GLY A 74 19.93 -3.39 -12.17
C GLY A 74 19.68 -2.52 -13.39
N ASP A 75 18.43 -2.49 -13.83
CA ASP A 75 17.94 -1.72 -14.98
C ASP A 75 16.61 -1.08 -14.60
N ALA A 76 16.62 0.22 -14.34
CA ALA A 76 15.42 0.94 -13.90
C ALA A 76 14.34 1.07 -14.99
N ASN A 77 14.60 0.61 -16.23
CA ASN A 77 13.55 0.46 -17.24
C ASN A 77 12.76 -0.86 -17.07
N LYS A 78 13.23 -1.75 -16.21
CA LYS A 78 12.61 -3.05 -15.91
C LYS A 78 12.09 -3.16 -14.48
N ILE A 79 11.58 -2.08 -13.94
CA ILE A 79 10.98 -2.08 -12.62
C ILE A 79 9.68 -2.91 -12.63
N ILE A 80 9.61 -3.86 -11.72
CA ILE A 80 8.39 -4.65 -11.45
C ILE A 80 7.91 -4.27 -10.05
N SER A 81 6.71 -3.73 -9.96
CA SER A 81 6.07 -3.52 -8.65
C SER A 81 5.47 -4.83 -8.13
N ASN A 82 5.50 -5.03 -6.82
CA ASN A 82 4.94 -6.22 -6.18
C ASN A 82 4.14 -5.82 -4.95
N GLY A 83 2.88 -6.26 -4.87
CA GLY A 83 2.03 -5.91 -3.75
C GLY A 83 0.85 -6.85 -3.54
N THR A 84 0.39 -6.91 -2.28
CA THR A 84 -0.74 -7.73 -1.84
C THR A 84 -1.79 -6.88 -1.15
N SER A 85 -3.09 -7.15 -1.37
CA SER A 85 -4.22 -6.44 -0.76
C SER A 85 -4.18 -4.94 -1.14
N ALA A 86 -4.18 -4.03 -0.18
CA ALA A 86 -3.96 -2.60 -0.43
C ALA A 86 -2.63 -2.31 -1.19
N GLY A 87 -1.58 -3.11 -0.93
CA GLY A 87 -0.33 -3.06 -1.70
C GLY A 87 -0.51 -3.54 -3.14
N GLY A 88 -1.40 -4.51 -3.37
CA GLY A 88 -1.81 -4.95 -4.71
C GLY A 88 -2.52 -3.83 -5.46
N ALA A 89 -3.44 -3.12 -4.82
CA ALA A 89 -4.10 -1.95 -5.38
C ALA A 89 -3.10 -0.84 -5.75
N MET A 90 -2.15 -0.54 -4.86
CA MET A 90 -1.10 0.45 -5.13
C MET A 90 -0.16 0.01 -6.26
N SER A 91 0.16 -1.29 -6.35
CA SER A 91 0.96 -1.85 -7.46
C SER A 91 0.22 -1.73 -8.80
N ALA A 92 -1.08 -2.02 -8.83
CA ALA A 92 -1.93 -1.85 -10.01
C ALA A 92 -2.01 -0.37 -10.42
N LEU A 93 -2.30 0.51 -9.47
CA LEU A 93 -2.42 1.94 -9.72
C LEU A 93 -1.10 2.55 -10.22
N LEU A 94 0.05 2.11 -9.68
CA LEU A 94 1.37 2.53 -10.16
C LEU A 94 1.57 2.15 -11.63
N GLY A 95 1.17 0.93 -12.02
CA GLY A 95 1.29 0.44 -13.40
C GLY A 95 0.35 1.15 -14.39
N THR A 96 -0.86 1.47 -13.95
CA THR A 96 -1.91 2.04 -14.83
C THR A 96 -1.90 3.56 -14.92
N SER A 97 -1.26 4.26 -13.97
CA SER A 97 -1.25 5.72 -13.89
C SER A 97 0.11 6.34 -14.22
N ALA A 98 0.91 5.67 -15.07
CA ALA A 98 2.22 6.16 -15.47
C ALA A 98 2.14 7.59 -16.04
N ASN A 99 2.96 8.49 -15.50
CA ASN A 99 3.06 9.89 -15.91
C ASN A 99 1.72 10.66 -15.91
N ALA A 100 0.75 10.23 -15.12
CA ALA A 100 -0.54 10.89 -15.02
C ALA A 100 -0.39 12.30 -14.42
N LYS A 101 -0.94 13.30 -15.12
CA LYS A 101 -0.76 14.71 -14.81
C LYS A 101 -1.35 15.11 -13.46
N GLU A 102 -2.32 14.39 -12.99
CA GLU A 102 -2.99 14.60 -11.71
C GLU A 102 -2.03 14.47 -10.52
N TYR A 103 -0.96 13.70 -10.65
CA TYR A 103 0.04 13.54 -9.59
C TYR A 103 1.20 14.55 -9.66
N GLU A 104 1.37 15.27 -10.76
CA GLU A 104 2.49 16.20 -10.94
C GLU A 104 2.59 17.30 -9.86
N PRO A 105 1.49 17.93 -9.41
CA PRO A 105 1.57 18.92 -8.33
C PRO A 105 2.15 18.33 -7.04
N TYR A 106 1.71 17.13 -6.66
CA TYR A 106 2.17 16.44 -5.45
C TYR A 106 3.64 15.99 -5.56
N LEU A 107 4.03 15.48 -6.73
CA LEU A 107 5.41 15.06 -7.00
C LEU A 107 6.36 16.25 -6.98
N LYS A 108 5.94 17.39 -7.51
CA LYS A 108 6.70 18.63 -7.44
C LYS A 108 6.84 19.14 -6.01
N GLU A 109 5.76 19.13 -5.23
CA GLU A 109 5.78 19.53 -3.81
C GLU A 109 6.71 18.62 -3.00
N LEU A 110 6.70 17.32 -3.27
CA LEU A 110 7.59 16.34 -2.64
C LEU A 110 9.06 16.49 -3.07
N GLY A 111 9.35 17.23 -4.12
CA GLY A 111 10.70 17.34 -4.68
C GLY A 111 11.15 16.08 -5.44
N ALA A 112 10.22 15.34 -6.04
CA ALA A 112 10.53 14.13 -6.79
C ALA A 112 11.52 14.42 -7.95
N ALA A 113 12.37 13.42 -8.24
CA ALA A 113 13.37 13.52 -9.30
C ALA A 113 12.70 13.74 -10.68
N LYS A 114 13.40 14.44 -11.56
CA LYS A 114 12.94 14.69 -12.94
C LYS A 114 13.19 13.45 -13.81
N ALA A 115 12.28 12.50 -13.72
CA ALA A 115 12.23 11.29 -14.53
C ALA A 115 10.77 10.90 -14.71
N ASP A 116 10.49 9.95 -15.61
CA ASP A 116 9.16 9.34 -15.71
C ASP A 116 8.92 8.32 -14.58
N ASP A 117 7.66 8.00 -14.30
CA ASP A 117 7.28 7.00 -13.30
C ASP A 117 6.63 5.75 -13.90
N GLN A 118 6.83 5.51 -15.18
CA GLN A 118 6.39 4.28 -15.83
C GLN A 118 7.17 3.07 -15.29
N ILE A 119 6.48 1.97 -15.02
CA ILE A 119 7.09 0.69 -14.65
C ILE A 119 6.91 -0.33 -15.76
N TYR A 120 7.73 -1.37 -15.76
CA TYR A 120 7.70 -2.43 -16.77
C TYR A 120 6.54 -3.40 -16.56
N ALA A 121 6.29 -3.79 -15.32
CA ALA A 121 5.22 -4.71 -14.96
C ALA A 121 4.75 -4.52 -13.51
N ALA A 122 3.55 -4.99 -13.23
CA ALA A 122 2.99 -5.03 -11.88
C ALA A 122 2.61 -6.47 -11.51
N SER A 123 3.16 -6.95 -10.39
CA SER A 123 2.80 -8.21 -9.76
C SER A 123 1.79 -7.94 -8.67
N ILE A 124 0.54 -8.35 -8.90
CA ILE A 124 -0.62 -7.90 -8.14
C ILE A 124 -1.31 -9.10 -7.50
N TYR A 125 -1.37 -9.13 -6.17
CA TYR A 125 -2.00 -10.21 -5.43
C TYR A 125 -3.22 -9.70 -4.67
N CYS A 126 -4.39 -10.33 -4.90
CA CYS A 126 -5.69 -10.02 -4.29
C CYS A 126 -5.88 -8.50 -4.05
N PRO A 127 -5.83 -7.68 -5.09
CA PRO A 127 -5.92 -6.22 -4.96
C PRO A 127 -7.33 -5.79 -4.57
N VAL A 128 -7.43 -4.64 -3.92
CA VAL A 128 -8.67 -3.87 -3.92
C VAL A 128 -8.80 -3.21 -5.29
N THR A 129 -9.78 -3.58 -6.07
CA THR A 129 -9.88 -3.21 -7.49
C THR A 129 -10.72 -1.97 -7.74
N ASN A 130 -11.69 -1.69 -6.89
CA ASN A 130 -12.53 -0.49 -6.98
C ASN A 130 -12.20 0.45 -5.83
N LEU A 131 -11.26 1.39 -6.05
CA LEU A 131 -10.81 2.31 -5.00
C LEU A 131 -11.82 3.40 -4.66
N GLU A 132 -12.75 3.69 -5.56
CA GLU A 132 -13.80 4.68 -5.37
C GLU A 132 -14.96 4.12 -4.55
N HIS A 133 -15.29 2.85 -4.79
CA HIS A 133 -16.46 2.16 -4.21
C HIS A 133 -16.06 0.83 -3.56
N GLU A 134 -14.90 0.79 -2.87
CA GLU A 134 -14.41 -0.46 -2.26
C GLU A 134 -15.31 -0.96 -1.12
N ASP A 135 -16.09 -0.09 -0.53
CA ASP A 135 -17.04 -0.35 0.54
C ASP A 135 -18.35 -0.99 0.04
N GLU A 136 -18.80 -0.70 -1.17
CA GLU A 136 -20.03 -1.27 -1.73
C GLU A 136 -20.03 -2.81 -1.75
N ALA A 137 -18.88 -3.42 -2.01
CA ALA A 137 -18.76 -4.88 -1.97
C ALA A 137 -18.99 -5.45 -0.57
N TYR A 138 -18.59 -4.71 0.47
CA TYR A 138 -18.85 -5.09 1.85
C TYR A 138 -20.31 -4.84 2.25
N GLU A 139 -20.89 -3.76 1.79
CA GLU A 139 -22.30 -3.42 1.99
C GLU A 139 -23.18 -4.49 1.38
N TRP A 140 -22.92 -4.85 0.13
CA TRP A 140 -23.65 -5.95 -0.53
C TRP A 140 -23.55 -7.28 0.22
N MET A 141 -22.38 -7.60 0.77
CA MET A 141 -22.14 -8.87 1.46
C MET A 141 -22.71 -8.89 2.89
N PHE A 142 -22.74 -7.75 3.56
CA PHE A 142 -23.05 -7.63 5.00
C PHE A 142 -24.26 -6.72 5.32
N GLY A 143 -24.99 -6.27 4.31
CA GLY A 143 -26.08 -5.31 4.45
C GLY A 143 -27.22 -5.72 5.38
N ASP A 144 -27.40 -7.02 5.59
CA ASP A 144 -28.41 -7.58 6.51
C ASP A 144 -27.92 -7.73 7.95
N LEU A 145 -26.67 -7.35 8.24
CA LEU A 145 -26.08 -7.49 9.57
C LEU A 145 -26.28 -6.24 10.41
N ASP A 146 -26.78 -6.45 11.62
CA ASP A 146 -26.91 -5.37 12.63
C ASP A 146 -25.63 -5.14 13.43
N LYS A 147 -24.70 -6.09 13.41
CA LYS A 147 -23.46 -6.09 14.18
C LYS A 147 -22.29 -6.41 13.30
N PHE A 148 -21.14 -5.83 13.64
CA PHE A 148 -19.89 -6.15 12.98
C PHE A 148 -18.79 -6.50 13.97
N GLU A 149 -17.87 -7.34 13.53
CA GLU A 149 -16.59 -7.57 14.18
C GLU A 149 -15.47 -7.14 13.23
N ARG A 150 -14.57 -6.31 13.70
CA ARG A 150 -13.40 -5.90 12.91
C ARG A 150 -12.13 -5.98 13.71
N ILE A 151 -11.03 -6.19 13.00
CA ILE A 151 -9.70 -6.11 13.60
C ILE A 151 -9.42 -4.66 13.99
N ASP A 152 -8.99 -4.44 15.24
CA ASP A 152 -8.48 -3.15 15.67
C ASP A 152 -7.06 -2.92 15.14
N PHE A 153 -6.99 -2.35 13.95
CA PHE A 153 -5.70 -2.02 13.34
C PHE A 153 -4.93 -0.92 14.09
N SER A 154 -5.57 -0.16 14.97
CA SER A 154 -4.89 0.85 15.77
C SER A 154 -4.05 0.23 16.89
N SER A 155 -4.37 -1.01 17.26
CA SER A 155 -3.62 -1.80 18.25
C SER A 155 -2.42 -2.54 17.68
N LEU A 156 -2.25 -2.54 16.34
CA LEU A 156 -1.17 -3.23 15.65
C LEU A 156 -0.09 -2.22 15.26
N ASP A 157 1.05 -2.31 15.91
CA ASP A 157 2.27 -1.69 15.40
C ASP A 157 2.86 -2.50 14.22
N ALA A 158 3.80 -1.93 13.49
CA ALA A 158 4.41 -2.59 12.33
C ALA A 158 5.11 -3.93 12.69
N ALA A 159 5.58 -4.09 13.93
CA ALA A 159 6.19 -5.32 14.42
C ALA A 159 5.12 -6.37 14.75
N SER A 160 4.00 -5.96 15.33
CA SER A 160 2.88 -6.84 15.69
C SER A 160 2.12 -7.34 14.46
N PHE A 161 2.08 -6.58 13.37
CA PHE A 161 1.42 -6.99 12.12
C PHE A 161 2.08 -8.23 11.50
N ASN A 162 3.37 -8.40 11.69
CA ASN A 162 4.14 -9.54 11.19
C ASN A 162 4.23 -10.70 12.19
N ASP A 163 3.87 -10.48 13.45
CA ASP A 163 3.91 -11.49 14.50
C ASP A 163 2.59 -12.26 14.59
N ARG A 164 2.51 -13.40 13.90
CA ARG A 164 1.33 -14.27 13.89
C ARG A 164 0.99 -14.90 15.26
N SER A 165 1.88 -14.82 16.24
CA SER A 165 1.59 -15.29 17.61
C SER A 165 0.68 -14.32 18.36
N LYS A 166 0.67 -13.06 17.97
CA LYS A 166 -0.20 -12.03 18.55
C LYS A 166 -1.55 -12.03 17.86
N LYS A 167 -2.59 -12.39 18.60
CA LYS A 167 -3.96 -12.26 18.10
C LYS A 167 -4.33 -10.78 18.05
N PRO A 168 -4.83 -10.26 16.91
CA PRO A 168 -5.29 -8.89 16.84
C PRO A 168 -6.49 -8.71 17.79
N LYS A 169 -6.58 -7.53 18.40
CA LYS A 169 -7.74 -7.15 19.18
C LYS A 169 -8.93 -6.99 18.24
N MET A 170 -10.05 -7.60 18.59
CA MET A 170 -11.30 -7.44 17.86
C MET A 170 -12.11 -6.31 18.46
N ILE A 171 -12.73 -5.50 17.62
CA ILE A 171 -13.74 -4.51 18.00
C ILE A 171 -15.08 -5.02 17.51
N THR A 172 -16.01 -5.20 18.43
CA THR A 172 -17.42 -5.47 18.12
C THR A 172 -18.19 -4.17 18.23
N GLY A 173 -19.02 -3.88 17.25
CA GLY A 173 -19.90 -2.71 17.25
C GLY A 173 -21.25 -3.02 16.64
N GLU A 174 -22.21 -2.14 16.87
CA GLU A 174 -23.50 -2.15 16.19
C GLU A 174 -23.48 -1.09 15.07
N LEU A 175 -24.11 -1.40 13.95
CA LEU A 175 -24.32 -0.43 12.89
C LEU A 175 -25.31 0.64 13.37
N ASN A 176 -24.96 1.89 13.16
CA ASN A 176 -25.89 2.99 13.45
C ASN A 176 -27.00 3.07 12.37
N ALA A 177 -28.04 3.86 12.62
CA ALA A 177 -29.19 3.95 11.73
C ALA A 177 -28.80 4.34 10.28
N THR A 178 -27.87 5.28 10.12
CA THR A 178 -27.39 5.73 8.80
C THR A 178 -26.60 4.62 8.09
N GLN A 179 -25.77 3.87 8.79
CA GLN A 179 -25.02 2.73 8.22
C GLN A 179 -25.96 1.60 7.79
N LYS A 180 -27.05 1.37 8.58
CA LYS A 180 -28.09 0.39 8.23
C LYS A 180 -28.93 0.83 7.03
N GLU A 181 -29.15 2.12 6.84
CA GLU A 181 -29.86 2.68 5.71
C GLU A 181 -29.02 2.53 4.42
N LEU A 182 -27.76 2.94 4.45
CA LEU A 182 -26.82 2.80 3.34
C LEU A 182 -26.57 1.34 2.93
N SER A 183 -26.68 0.39 3.84
CA SER A 183 -26.51 -1.03 3.54
C SER A 183 -27.76 -1.69 2.90
N ARG A 184 -28.85 -0.96 2.73
CA ARG A 184 -30.12 -1.44 2.14
C ARG A 184 -30.43 -0.84 0.77
N GLU A 185 -29.70 0.19 0.34
CA GLU A 185 -29.75 0.79 -0.98
C GLU A 185 -28.81 0.08 -1.96
#